data_f889b8338ebe4617ecc998cf53319beb
#
_entry.id   f889b8338ebe4617ecc998cf53319beb
#
_cell.length_a   1.000
_cell.length_b   1.000
_cell.length_c   1.000
_cell.angle_alpha   90.00
_cell.angle_beta   90.00
_cell.angle_gamma   90.00
#
_symmetry.space_group_name_H-M   'P 1'
#
loop_
_entity.id
_entity.type
_entity.pdbx_description
1 polymer ?
#
loop_
_entity_poly.entity_id
_entity_poly.type
_entity_poly.pdbx_seq_one_letter_code
_entity_poly.pdbx_strand_id
1 'polypeptide(L)'
;MVSNYADALRLWHGKPYYSLNQYLQEHFGEKIYKIALDGGFTCPNRDGTLGNRGCIFCSAGGSGDFSGARLSIPYRAEPDGARPAEGHVLADIRLQLEAGKNLLSKKYTGRRFIAYFQAFTNTYAPVEHLEKIYMSALSHPDTAVLSIATRPDCLSPDIVGLLKRLNTIKPVWIELGLQTIHEDTARFIRRGYTLDVFTDALFRLNEAGIDTIVHTILGLPGESEDDILETHRFLAQQPIQGIKLQLLHVLRGTDLDVLYRRRPFHILAQKEYADLIIRCIEILPPKMVIHRITGDGPKNILTAPLWSSHKKQVLNTIHHTFKTRATWQGRLYTPL
;
A
#
# COMPACT_ATOMS: atom_id res chain seq x y z
N MET A 1 -11.69 -22.16 14.43
CA MET A 1 -12.50 -21.06 13.86
C MET A 1 -12.77 -20.03 14.96
N VAL A 2 -12.78 -18.74 14.62
CA VAL A 2 -13.17 -17.66 15.56
C VAL A 2 -14.69 -17.72 15.70
N SER A 3 -15.20 -17.98 16.88
CA SER A 3 -16.64 -18.14 17.13
C SER A 3 -17.30 -16.93 17.76
N ASN A 4 -16.52 -16.07 18.41
CA ASN A 4 -17.01 -14.84 19.05
C ASN A 4 -15.91 -13.79 19.15
N TYR A 5 -16.27 -12.58 19.60
CA TYR A 5 -15.35 -11.47 19.72
C TYR A 5 -14.19 -11.72 20.71
N ALA A 6 -14.44 -12.41 21.82
CA ALA A 6 -13.40 -12.73 22.79
C ALA A 6 -12.37 -13.73 22.23
N ASP A 7 -12.81 -14.69 21.40
CA ASP A 7 -11.92 -15.61 20.70
C ASP A 7 -11.06 -14.87 19.67
N ALA A 8 -11.62 -13.90 18.94
CA ALA A 8 -10.88 -13.04 18.04
C ALA A 8 -9.77 -12.28 18.76
N LEU A 9 -10.09 -11.65 19.91
CA LEU A 9 -9.10 -10.92 20.71
C LEU A 9 -7.99 -11.84 21.24
N ARG A 10 -8.31 -13.07 21.62
CA ARG A 10 -7.31 -14.08 22.05
C ARG A 10 -6.41 -14.48 20.88
N LEU A 11 -7.00 -14.78 19.74
CA LEU A 11 -6.25 -15.22 18.55
C LEU A 11 -5.33 -14.12 18.02
N TRP A 12 -5.78 -12.88 18.02
CA TRP A 12 -5.04 -11.75 17.42
C TRP A 12 -4.48 -10.77 18.46
N HIS A 13 -4.09 -11.27 19.61
CA HIS A 13 -3.35 -10.55 20.67
C HIS A 13 -4.00 -9.20 21.02
N GLY A 14 -5.31 -9.21 21.30
CA GLY A 14 -6.07 -8.04 21.72
C GLY A 14 -6.65 -7.19 20.59
N LYS A 15 -6.53 -7.64 19.32
CA LYS A 15 -7.15 -6.97 18.18
C LYS A 15 -8.31 -7.80 17.60
N PRO A 16 -9.32 -7.15 17.00
CA PRO A 16 -10.43 -7.84 16.35
C PRO A 16 -10.11 -8.29 14.91
N TYR A 17 -8.86 -8.18 14.48
CA TYR A 17 -8.39 -8.56 13.15
C TYR A 17 -6.90 -8.96 13.15
N TYR A 18 -6.50 -9.77 12.17
CA TYR A 18 -5.13 -10.22 11.96
C TYR A 18 -4.26 -9.10 11.40
N SER A 19 -3.55 -8.40 12.26
CA SER A 19 -2.77 -7.23 11.88
C SER A 19 -1.38 -7.59 11.37
N LEU A 20 -0.80 -6.76 10.48
CA LEU A 20 0.59 -6.89 10.04
C LEU A 20 1.58 -7.00 11.20
N ASN A 21 1.38 -6.23 12.29
CA ASN A 21 2.30 -6.31 13.45
C ASN A 21 2.30 -7.70 14.08
N GLN A 22 1.13 -8.34 14.19
CA GLN A 22 1.03 -9.70 14.71
C GLN A 22 1.68 -10.70 13.75
N TYR A 23 1.33 -10.63 12.45
CA TYR A 23 1.96 -11.45 11.43
C TYR A 23 3.49 -11.39 11.52
N LEU A 24 4.05 -10.18 11.63
CA LEU A 24 5.51 -10.01 11.74
C LEU A 24 6.09 -10.62 13.01
N GLN A 25 5.41 -10.49 14.14
CA GLN A 25 5.85 -11.12 15.39
C GLN A 25 5.82 -12.66 15.32
N GLU A 26 4.79 -13.24 14.71
CA GLU A 26 4.66 -14.68 14.53
C GLU A 26 5.73 -15.26 13.58
N HIS A 27 6.02 -14.58 12.47
CA HIS A 27 6.95 -15.08 11.45
C HIS A 27 8.41 -14.73 11.67
N PHE A 28 8.68 -13.62 12.35
CA PHE A 28 10.03 -13.11 12.52
C PHE A 28 10.46 -13.02 14.00
N GLY A 29 9.57 -13.27 14.95
CA GLY A 29 9.86 -13.23 16.39
C GLY A 29 10.05 -11.83 16.97
N GLU A 30 9.92 -10.77 16.16
CA GLU A 30 10.11 -9.39 16.59
C GLU A 30 9.18 -8.41 15.86
N LYS A 31 9.08 -7.22 16.39
CA LYS A 31 8.37 -6.12 15.73
C LYS A 31 9.26 -5.52 14.65
N ILE A 32 8.77 -5.56 13.41
CA ILE A 32 9.48 -5.06 12.23
C ILE A 32 8.76 -3.82 11.69
N TYR A 33 9.54 -2.84 11.24
CA TYR A 33 9.02 -1.57 10.70
C TYR A 33 9.35 -1.44 9.23
N LYS A 34 8.54 -0.67 8.50
CA LYS A 34 8.80 -0.31 7.11
C LYS A 34 9.70 0.92 7.04
N ILE A 35 10.77 0.83 6.24
CA ILE A 35 11.54 1.98 5.77
C ILE A 35 11.11 2.23 4.34
N ALA A 36 10.45 3.36 4.10
CA ALA A 36 9.98 3.74 2.78
C ALA A 36 11.14 4.29 1.94
N LEU A 37 11.34 3.70 0.78
CA LEU A 37 12.42 4.00 -0.17
C LEU A 37 11.86 4.65 -1.43
N ASP A 38 12.66 5.53 -2.02
CA ASP A 38 12.51 6.03 -3.37
C ASP A 38 13.60 5.42 -4.24
N GLY A 39 13.21 4.62 -5.23
CA GLY A 39 14.10 3.98 -6.18
C GLY A 39 14.38 4.80 -7.44
N GLY A 40 13.91 6.05 -7.50
CA GLY A 40 14.07 6.91 -8.68
C GLY A 40 13.20 6.51 -9.87
N PHE A 41 12.12 5.77 -9.62
CA PHE A 41 11.20 5.32 -10.67
C PHE A 41 10.22 6.41 -11.10
N THR A 42 9.58 6.20 -12.26
CA THR A 42 8.44 6.98 -12.73
C THR A 42 7.17 6.11 -12.80
N CYS A 43 6.16 6.57 -13.51
CA CYS A 43 4.89 5.88 -13.69
C CYS A 43 4.41 6.05 -15.13
N PRO A 44 3.90 5.00 -15.83
CA PRO A 44 3.38 5.13 -17.18
C PRO A 44 2.21 6.12 -17.31
N ASN A 45 1.51 6.42 -16.22
CA ASN A 45 0.50 7.49 -16.20
C ASN A 45 1.10 8.90 -16.14
N ARG A 46 2.43 9.06 -16.09
CA ARG A 46 3.10 10.36 -15.89
C ARG A 46 4.16 10.69 -16.93
N ASP A 47 4.77 9.70 -17.57
CA ASP A 47 5.87 9.89 -18.51
C ASP A 47 5.45 9.94 -19.99
N GLY A 48 4.14 9.98 -20.24
CA GLY A 48 3.56 10.03 -21.58
C GLY A 48 3.19 8.66 -22.18
N THR A 49 3.59 7.55 -21.56
CA THR A 49 3.26 6.21 -22.06
C THR A 49 1.74 5.95 -22.07
N LEU A 50 1.06 6.22 -20.95
CA LEU A 50 -0.39 6.15 -20.83
C LEU A 50 -1.00 7.55 -20.60
N GLY A 51 -0.24 8.47 -20.05
CA GLY A 51 -0.67 9.83 -19.76
C GLY A 51 0.40 10.62 -19.00
N ASN A 52 0.20 11.96 -18.92
CA ASN A 52 1.18 12.88 -18.32
C ASN A 52 0.79 13.36 -16.91
N ARG A 53 -0.43 13.07 -16.45
CA ARG A 53 -1.01 13.70 -15.26
C ARG A 53 -1.10 12.77 -14.04
N GLY A 54 -0.85 11.46 -14.23
CA GLY A 54 -1.03 10.46 -13.20
C GLY A 54 -2.49 10.17 -12.85
N CYS A 55 -2.74 9.32 -11.86
CA CYS A 55 -4.07 9.16 -11.28
C CYS A 55 -4.53 10.46 -10.66
N ILE A 56 -5.87 10.72 -10.69
CA ILE A 56 -6.42 12.03 -10.28
C ILE A 56 -6.13 12.41 -8.82
N PHE A 57 -5.92 11.43 -7.96
CA PHE A 57 -5.66 11.59 -6.52
C PHE A 57 -4.16 11.61 -6.17
N CYS A 58 -3.28 11.28 -7.14
CA CYS A 58 -1.87 11.05 -6.87
C CYS A 58 -1.09 12.37 -6.79
N SER A 59 -0.44 12.65 -5.67
CA SER A 59 0.42 13.82 -5.49
C SER A 59 1.62 13.83 -6.44
N ALA A 60 2.30 14.96 -6.53
CA ALA A 60 3.54 15.09 -7.32
C ALA A 60 4.61 14.05 -6.89
N GLY A 61 4.61 13.64 -5.62
CA GLY A 61 5.50 12.61 -5.08
C GLY A 61 5.11 11.16 -5.42
N GLY A 62 4.10 10.93 -6.26
CA GLY A 62 3.74 9.56 -6.70
C GLY A 62 3.41 8.59 -5.56
N SER A 63 2.69 9.03 -4.53
CA SER A 63 2.43 8.30 -3.27
C SER A 63 3.68 8.10 -2.38
N GLY A 64 4.81 8.70 -2.76
CA GLY A 64 6.07 8.66 -2.04
C GLY A 64 6.27 9.83 -1.07
N ASP A 65 5.24 10.57 -0.70
CA ASP A 65 5.32 11.73 0.21
C ASP A 65 6.01 11.42 1.56
N PHE A 66 6.12 10.15 1.91
CA PHE A 66 6.78 9.65 3.12
C PHE A 66 8.03 8.81 2.85
N SER A 67 8.48 8.71 1.59
CA SER A 67 9.70 7.97 1.21
C SER A 67 10.98 8.80 1.45
N GLY A 68 12.13 8.17 1.27
CA GLY A 68 13.46 8.66 1.63
C GLY A 68 13.85 10.07 1.20
N ALA A 69 13.19 10.64 0.19
CA ALA A 69 13.38 12.03 -0.22
C ALA A 69 13.14 13.07 0.91
N ARG A 70 12.39 12.70 1.98
CA ARG A 70 12.21 13.53 3.19
C ARG A 70 13.31 13.37 4.25
N LEU A 71 14.22 12.42 4.06
CA LEU A 71 15.33 12.21 4.99
C LEU A 71 16.49 13.21 4.77
N SER A 72 16.22 14.35 4.14
CA SER A 72 17.20 15.44 3.91
C SER A 72 18.33 15.08 2.92
N ILE A 73 18.18 14.02 2.16
CA ILE A 73 19.03 13.78 1.00
C ILE A 73 18.34 14.45 -0.17
N PRO A 74 18.86 15.57 -0.69
CA PRO A 74 18.25 16.20 -1.86
C PRO A 74 18.38 15.23 -3.03
N TYR A 75 17.28 14.63 -3.45
CA TYR A 75 17.17 14.07 -4.78
C TYR A 75 17.38 15.25 -5.76
N ARG A 76 18.57 15.36 -6.29
CA ARG A 76 18.84 16.26 -7.40
C ARG A 76 18.33 15.55 -8.66
N ALA A 77 17.14 15.90 -9.10
CA ALA A 77 16.86 15.84 -10.53
C ALA A 77 17.94 16.68 -11.21
N GLU A 78 18.70 16.09 -12.11
CA GLU A 78 19.61 16.89 -12.95
C GLU A 78 18.80 18.01 -13.63
N PRO A 79 19.38 19.22 -13.80
CA PRO A 79 18.65 20.39 -14.30
C PRO A 79 17.99 20.20 -15.66
N ASP A 80 18.37 19.18 -16.41
CA ASP A 80 17.88 18.83 -17.74
C ASP A 80 16.84 17.70 -17.75
N GLY A 81 16.39 17.24 -16.58
CA GLY A 81 15.43 16.13 -16.47
C GLY A 81 16.05 14.74 -16.75
N ALA A 82 17.37 14.64 -16.88
CA ALA A 82 18.06 13.36 -17.04
C ALA A 82 17.87 12.46 -15.81
N ARG A 83 17.75 11.15 -16.05
CA ARG A 83 17.73 10.16 -14.97
C ARG A 83 19.09 10.17 -14.27
N PRO A 84 19.12 10.09 -12.92
CA PRO A 84 20.40 10.00 -12.20
C PRO A 84 21.21 8.81 -12.66
N ALA A 85 22.54 8.97 -12.68
CA ALA A 85 23.43 7.87 -12.99
C ALA A 85 23.21 6.69 -12.03
N GLU A 86 23.24 5.47 -12.54
CA GLU A 86 22.90 4.25 -11.81
C GLU A 86 23.65 4.12 -10.46
N GLY A 87 24.92 4.47 -10.42
CA GLY A 87 25.72 4.46 -9.19
C GLY A 87 25.20 5.40 -8.10
N HIS A 88 24.62 6.53 -8.44
CA HIS A 88 24.01 7.46 -7.48
C HIS A 88 22.73 6.86 -6.86
N VAL A 89 21.86 6.23 -7.68
CA VAL A 89 20.62 5.59 -7.18
C VAL A 89 20.95 4.47 -6.19
N LEU A 90 21.94 3.64 -6.49
CA LEU A 90 22.36 2.55 -5.61
C LEU A 90 22.96 3.04 -4.29
N ALA A 91 23.76 4.10 -4.33
CA ALA A 91 24.27 4.77 -3.13
C ALA A 91 23.15 5.34 -2.29
N ASP A 92 22.16 5.95 -2.90
CA ASP A 92 20.99 6.52 -2.24
C ASP A 92 20.14 5.47 -1.52
N ILE A 93 19.94 4.26 -2.07
CA ILE A 93 19.19 3.20 -1.40
C ILE A 93 19.83 2.83 -0.05
N ARG A 94 21.16 2.69 -0.01
CA ARG A 94 21.87 2.40 1.24
C ARG A 94 21.75 3.55 2.24
N LEU A 95 21.91 4.79 1.79
CA LEU A 95 21.78 5.98 2.64
C LEU A 95 20.35 6.12 3.17
N GLN A 96 19.33 5.88 2.34
CA GLN A 96 17.94 5.89 2.76
C GLN A 96 17.65 4.83 3.83
N LEU A 97 18.20 3.62 3.69
CA LEU A 97 18.07 2.56 4.68
C LEU A 97 18.71 2.94 6.02
N GLU A 98 19.97 3.42 6.01
CA GLU A 98 20.65 3.84 7.24
C GLU A 98 19.97 5.03 7.91
N ALA A 99 19.54 6.03 7.15
CA ALA A 99 18.81 7.16 7.67
C ALA A 99 17.46 6.74 8.27
N GLY A 100 16.75 5.82 7.60
CA GLY A 100 15.50 5.24 8.10
C GLY A 100 15.71 4.46 9.40
N LYS A 101 16.75 3.64 9.50
CA LYS A 101 17.12 2.93 10.73
C LYS A 101 17.40 3.91 11.88
N ASN A 102 18.17 4.95 11.63
CA ASN A 102 18.50 5.96 12.63
C ASN A 102 17.25 6.69 13.16
N LEU A 103 16.26 6.96 12.31
CA LEU A 103 14.98 7.52 12.74
C LEU A 103 14.15 6.52 13.56
N LEU A 104 14.17 5.25 13.18
CA LEU A 104 13.41 4.19 13.86
C LEU A 104 14.03 3.84 15.20
N SER A 105 15.36 3.77 15.32
CA SER A 105 16.08 3.41 16.54
C SER A 105 15.75 4.34 17.73
N LYS A 106 15.40 5.59 17.45
CA LYS A 106 14.97 6.56 18.48
C LYS A 106 13.61 6.23 19.09
N LYS A 107 12.79 5.37 18.44
CA LYS A 107 11.41 5.08 18.83
C LYS A 107 11.15 3.60 19.06
N TYR A 108 11.99 2.71 18.54
CA TYR A 108 11.68 1.29 18.43
C TYR A 108 12.91 0.43 18.75
N THR A 109 12.66 -0.74 19.35
CA THR A 109 13.70 -1.66 19.82
C THR A 109 14.08 -2.76 18.82
N GLY A 110 13.28 -2.98 17.76
CA GLY A 110 13.56 -3.99 16.74
C GLY A 110 14.78 -3.61 15.87
N ARG A 111 15.52 -4.63 15.43
CA ARG A 111 16.71 -4.44 14.57
C ARG A 111 16.35 -4.51 13.10
N ARG A 112 15.47 -5.45 12.70
CA ARG A 112 15.12 -5.70 11.31
C ARG A 112 14.03 -4.76 10.81
N PHE A 113 14.00 -4.57 9.49
CA PHE A 113 13.02 -3.72 8.81
C PHE A 113 12.56 -4.33 7.49
N ILE A 114 11.43 -3.83 6.99
CA ILE A 114 10.97 -4.06 5.63
C ILE A 114 11.50 -2.92 4.76
N ALA A 115 12.32 -3.25 3.77
CA ALA A 115 12.73 -2.32 2.73
C ALA A 115 11.54 -2.12 1.77
N TYR A 116 10.89 -0.95 1.82
CA TYR A 116 9.63 -0.72 1.12
C TYR A 116 9.78 0.33 0.02
N PHE A 117 9.83 -0.11 -1.22
CA PHE A 117 9.79 0.76 -2.40
C PHE A 117 8.35 1.24 -2.60
N GLN A 118 8.12 2.53 -2.33
CA GLN A 118 6.77 3.10 -2.28
C GLN A 118 6.49 4.10 -3.38
N ALA A 119 7.46 4.97 -3.73
CA ALA A 119 7.25 6.06 -4.66
C ALA A 119 7.04 5.56 -6.10
N PHE A 120 5.97 6.03 -6.76
CA PHE A 120 5.65 5.72 -8.16
C PHE A 120 5.40 4.22 -8.43
N THR A 121 5.91 3.73 -9.59
CA THR A 121 5.72 2.34 -10.06
C THR A 121 7.05 1.62 -10.04
N ASN A 122 7.30 0.87 -8.99
CA ASN A 122 8.66 0.40 -8.68
C ASN A 122 9.12 -0.82 -9.48
N THR A 123 8.32 -1.33 -10.42
CA THR A 123 8.74 -2.34 -11.40
C THR A 123 8.82 -1.78 -12.83
N TYR A 124 8.64 -0.47 -12.99
CA TYR A 124 8.63 0.18 -14.29
C TYR A 124 10.04 0.63 -14.71
N ALA A 125 10.88 -0.36 -15.01
CA ALA A 125 12.26 -0.20 -15.51
C ALA A 125 12.77 -1.51 -16.14
N PRO A 126 13.91 -1.50 -16.85
CA PRO A 126 14.57 -2.72 -17.33
C PRO A 126 14.93 -3.66 -16.17
N VAL A 127 14.85 -4.98 -16.44
CA VAL A 127 15.05 -6.04 -15.41
C VAL A 127 16.40 -5.94 -14.73
N GLU A 128 17.46 -5.67 -15.49
CA GLU A 128 18.83 -5.54 -14.99
C GLU A 128 18.98 -4.36 -14.02
N HIS A 129 18.26 -3.26 -14.29
CA HIS A 129 18.23 -2.09 -13.42
C HIS A 129 17.46 -2.39 -12.12
N LEU A 130 16.30 -3.05 -12.23
CA LEU A 130 15.51 -3.51 -11.09
C LEU A 130 16.32 -4.43 -10.19
N GLU A 131 17.03 -5.42 -10.78
CA GLU A 131 17.84 -6.38 -10.03
C GLU A 131 18.91 -5.67 -9.18
N LYS A 132 19.65 -4.72 -9.76
CA LYS A 132 20.67 -3.96 -9.05
C LYS A 132 20.07 -3.16 -7.88
N ILE A 133 18.96 -2.46 -8.09
CA ILE A 133 18.30 -1.67 -7.06
C ILE A 133 17.80 -2.57 -5.92
N TYR A 134 17.12 -3.67 -6.25
CA TYR A 134 16.58 -4.58 -5.23
C TYR A 134 17.69 -5.32 -4.49
N MET A 135 18.74 -5.75 -5.17
CA MET A 135 19.91 -6.36 -4.54
C MET A 135 20.62 -5.40 -3.58
N SER A 136 20.67 -4.10 -3.90
CA SER A 136 21.19 -3.08 -2.97
C SER A 136 20.42 -3.04 -1.65
N ALA A 137 19.09 -3.18 -1.69
CA ALA A 137 18.25 -3.25 -0.51
C ALA A 137 18.34 -4.61 0.22
N LEU A 138 18.35 -5.72 -0.53
CA LEU A 138 18.42 -7.08 0.02
C LEU A 138 19.77 -7.40 0.66
N SER A 139 20.87 -6.81 0.16
CA SER A 139 22.22 -7.01 0.71
C SER A 139 22.41 -6.41 2.11
N HIS A 140 21.50 -5.51 2.53
CA HIS A 140 21.55 -4.98 3.90
C HIS A 140 21.19 -6.09 4.90
N PRO A 141 22.03 -6.36 5.94
CA PRO A 141 21.85 -7.50 6.85
C PRO A 141 20.52 -7.46 7.59
N ASP A 142 20.05 -6.27 7.97
CA ASP A 142 18.83 -6.10 8.75
C ASP A 142 17.54 -6.01 7.88
N THR A 143 17.65 -6.11 6.56
CA THR A 143 16.45 -6.25 5.69
C THR A 143 15.83 -7.62 5.92
N ALA A 144 14.62 -7.64 6.48
CA ALA A 144 13.85 -8.86 6.69
C ALA A 144 12.99 -9.22 5.47
N VAL A 145 12.44 -8.21 4.81
CA VAL A 145 11.51 -8.35 3.67
C VAL A 145 11.77 -7.22 2.68
N LEU A 146 11.69 -7.53 1.39
CA LEU A 146 11.63 -6.57 0.31
C LEU A 146 10.16 -6.38 -0.10
N SER A 147 9.60 -5.18 0.10
CA SER A 147 8.22 -4.86 -0.28
C SER A 147 8.22 -3.84 -1.42
N ILE A 148 7.50 -4.13 -2.50
CA ILE A 148 7.55 -3.36 -3.75
C ILE A 148 6.14 -2.94 -4.15
N ALA A 149 5.84 -1.64 -4.09
CA ALA A 149 4.57 -1.11 -4.57
C ALA A 149 4.62 -0.90 -6.09
N THR A 150 3.63 -1.46 -6.79
CA THR A 150 3.59 -1.39 -8.24
C THR A 150 2.18 -1.48 -8.81
N ARG A 151 2.12 -1.39 -10.13
CA ARG A 151 0.93 -1.55 -10.98
C ARG A 151 0.93 -2.94 -11.61
N PRO A 152 -0.26 -3.54 -11.83
CA PRO A 152 -0.38 -4.86 -12.48
C PRO A 152 0.19 -4.90 -13.91
N ASP A 153 -0.02 -3.83 -14.68
CA ASP A 153 0.44 -3.68 -16.06
C ASP A 153 1.96 -3.47 -16.21
N CYS A 154 2.68 -3.37 -15.08
CA CYS A 154 4.14 -3.26 -15.02
C CYS A 154 4.81 -4.52 -14.45
N LEU A 155 4.19 -5.68 -14.60
CA LEU A 155 4.68 -6.98 -14.14
C LEU A 155 4.78 -7.95 -15.33
N SER A 156 5.76 -7.72 -16.24
CA SER A 156 6.05 -8.66 -17.33
C SER A 156 6.54 -10.01 -16.78
N PRO A 157 6.48 -11.11 -17.60
CA PRO A 157 7.01 -12.41 -17.18
C PRO A 157 8.46 -12.36 -16.70
N ASP A 158 9.32 -11.57 -17.34
CA ASP A 158 10.73 -11.43 -16.96
C ASP A 158 10.87 -10.77 -15.58
N ILE A 159 10.04 -9.76 -15.29
CA ILE A 159 10.00 -9.11 -13.97
C ILE A 159 9.51 -10.09 -12.90
N VAL A 160 8.46 -10.85 -13.18
CA VAL A 160 7.99 -11.90 -12.26
C VAL A 160 9.08 -12.95 -12.02
N GLY A 161 9.81 -13.33 -13.08
CA GLY A 161 10.96 -14.22 -12.99
C GLY A 161 12.08 -13.66 -12.10
N LEU A 162 12.40 -12.36 -12.22
CA LEU A 162 13.33 -11.68 -11.31
C LEU A 162 12.83 -11.74 -9.86
N LEU A 163 11.59 -11.35 -9.61
CA LEU A 163 11.00 -11.33 -8.27
C LEU A 163 11.03 -12.72 -7.62
N LYS A 164 10.75 -13.79 -8.40
CA LYS A 164 10.83 -15.18 -7.96
C LYS A 164 12.26 -15.54 -7.51
N ARG A 165 13.29 -15.15 -8.28
CA ARG A 165 14.69 -15.36 -7.88
C ARG A 165 15.04 -14.60 -6.60
N LEU A 166 14.64 -13.34 -6.50
CA LEU A 166 14.90 -12.53 -5.29
C LEU A 166 14.19 -13.09 -4.05
N ASN A 167 13.01 -13.68 -4.22
CA ASN A 167 12.24 -14.31 -3.15
C ASN A 167 12.93 -15.53 -2.52
N THR A 168 13.89 -16.15 -3.22
CA THR A 168 14.74 -17.22 -2.65
C THR A 168 15.82 -16.70 -1.71
N ILE A 169 16.14 -15.40 -1.78
CA ILE A 169 17.15 -14.76 -0.93
C ILE A 169 16.53 -14.26 0.37
N LYS A 170 15.47 -13.47 0.26
CA LYS A 170 14.63 -12.99 1.35
C LYS A 170 13.19 -12.82 0.85
N PRO A 171 12.18 -12.91 1.73
CA PRO A 171 10.78 -12.73 1.33
C PRO A 171 10.56 -11.45 0.53
N VAL A 172 9.92 -11.59 -0.63
CA VAL A 172 9.49 -10.49 -1.50
C VAL A 172 7.98 -10.35 -1.43
N TRP A 173 7.51 -9.16 -1.15
CA TRP A 173 6.10 -8.81 -1.16
C TRP A 173 5.79 -7.83 -2.28
N ILE A 174 4.77 -8.10 -3.05
CA ILE A 174 4.25 -7.16 -4.05
C ILE A 174 3.03 -6.45 -3.49
N GLU A 175 3.12 -5.14 -3.37
CA GLU A 175 2.00 -4.28 -3.00
C GLU A 175 1.32 -3.78 -4.28
N LEU A 176 0.26 -4.48 -4.66
CA LEU A 176 -0.40 -4.33 -5.95
C LEU A 176 -1.55 -3.33 -5.88
N GLY A 177 -1.52 -2.30 -6.71
CA GLY A 177 -2.62 -1.35 -6.82
C GLY A 177 -3.83 -1.97 -7.52
N LEU A 178 -5.02 -1.90 -6.92
CA LEU A 178 -6.31 -2.19 -7.56
C LEU A 178 -7.22 -0.97 -7.48
N GLN A 179 -7.31 -0.41 -6.30
CA GLN A 179 -8.14 0.70 -5.87
C GLN A 179 -9.63 0.32 -5.78
N THR A 180 -10.21 -0.19 -6.85
CA THR A 180 -11.60 -0.65 -7.02
C THR A 180 -11.69 -1.68 -8.16
N ILE A 181 -12.74 -2.51 -8.15
CA ILE A 181 -13.06 -3.40 -9.28
C ILE A 181 -13.93 -2.72 -10.34
N HIS A 182 -14.57 -1.60 -10.02
CA HIS A 182 -15.53 -0.92 -10.88
C HIS A 182 -14.81 -0.14 -11.99
N GLU A 183 -15.01 -0.55 -13.24
CA GLU A 183 -14.27 -0.01 -14.38
C GLU A 183 -14.60 1.47 -14.68
N ASP A 184 -15.84 1.92 -14.39
CA ASP A 184 -16.21 3.33 -14.54
C ASP A 184 -15.43 4.21 -13.56
N THR A 185 -15.35 3.79 -12.30
CA THR A 185 -14.52 4.46 -11.29
C THR A 185 -13.04 4.37 -11.65
N ALA A 186 -12.57 3.21 -12.12
CA ALA A 186 -11.19 3.02 -12.54
C ALA A 186 -10.78 3.97 -13.69
N ARG A 187 -11.66 4.16 -14.69
CA ARG A 187 -11.49 5.15 -15.75
C ARG A 187 -11.51 6.57 -15.21
N PHE A 188 -12.47 6.89 -14.35
CA PHE A 188 -12.58 8.21 -13.73
C PHE A 188 -11.31 8.59 -12.95
N ILE A 189 -10.77 7.69 -12.14
CA ILE A 189 -9.54 7.95 -11.39
C ILE A 189 -8.27 7.82 -12.24
N ARG A 190 -8.39 7.51 -13.54
CA ARG A 190 -7.27 7.30 -14.47
C ARG A 190 -6.31 6.21 -14.01
N ARG A 191 -6.86 5.07 -13.53
CA ARG A 191 -6.06 3.91 -13.13
C ARG A 191 -5.17 3.40 -14.28
N GLY A 192 -5.73 3.35 -15.52
CA GLY A 192 -5.00 3.07 -16.75
C GLY A 192 -4.78 1.59 -17.07
N TYR A 193 -5.45 0.68 -16.38
CA TYR A 193 -5.53 -0.77 -16.67
C TYR A 193 -6.88 -1.32 -16.22
N THR A 194 -7.30 -2.43 -16.81
CA THR A 194 -8.57 -3.12 -16.54
C THR A 194 -8.44 -4.10 -15.38
N LEU A 195 -9.57 -4.61 -14.88
CA LEU A 195 -9.60 -5.65 -13.85
C LEU A 195 -8.92 -6.95 -14.33
N ASP A 196 -9.06 -7.29 -15.62
CA ASP A 196 -8.43 -8.50 -16.19
C ASP A 196 -6.89 -8.44 -16.11
N VAL A 197 -6.29 -7.26 -16.33
CA VAL A 197 -4.85 -7.06 -16.17
C VAL A 197 -4.42 -7.26 -14.71
N PHE A 198 -5.27 -6.85 -13.75
CA PHE A 198 -5.01 -7.10 -12.34
C PHE A 198 -5.09 -8.59 -12.00
N THR A 199 -6.13 -9.29 -12.45
CA THR A 199 -6.30 -10.71 -12.16
C THR A 199 -5.23 -11.58 -12.79
N ASP A 200 -4.80 -11.28 -14.03
CA ASP A 200 -3.68 -11.95 -14.68
C ASP A 200 -2.36 -11.74 -13.92
N ALA A 201 -2.05 -10.51 -13.53
CA ALA A 201 -0.85 -10.22 -12.75
C ALA A 201 -0.87 -10.94 -11.39
N LEU A 202 -2.02 -10.96 -10.71
CA LEU A 202 -2.19 -11.66 -9.44
C LEU A 202 -1.99 -13.18 -9.61
N PHE A 203 -2.55 -13.77 -10.65
CA PHE A 203 -2.36 -15.18 -10.98
C PHE A 203 -0.88 -15.50 -11.16
N ARG A 204 -0.15 -14.74 -11.99
CA ARG A 204 1.29 -14.95 -12.23
C ARG A 204 2.15 -14.79 -10.97
N LEU A 205 1.81 -13.84 -10.09
CA LEU A 205 2.49 -13.68 -8.81
C LEU A 205 2.24 -14.88 -7.88
N ASN A 206 1.01 -15.37 -7.82
CA ASN A 206 0.66 -16.54 -7.04
C ASN A 206 1.39 -17.80 -7.53
N GLU A 207 1.43 -18.05 -8.85
CA GLU A 207 2.19 -19.15 -9.47
C GLU A 207 3.70 -19.05 -9.19
N ALA A 208 4.21 -17.83 -9.04
CA ALA A 208 5.60 -17.61 -8.67
C ALA A 208 5.87 -17.76 -7.16
N GLY A 209 4.84 -17.99 -6.34
CA GLY A 209 4.94 -18.08 -4.88
C GLY A 209 5.27 -16.75 -4.20
N ILE A 210 4.81 -15.64 -4.77
CA ILE A 210 5.09 -14.28 -4.27
C ILE A 210 3.88 -13.76 -3.52
N ASP A 211 4.09 -13.37 -2.27
CA ASP A 211 3.07 -12.76 -1.42
C ASP A 211 2.58 -11.43 -2.01
N THR A 212 1.27 -11.33 -2.22
CA THR A 212 0.64 -10.13 -2.79
C THR A 212 -0.23 -9.43 -1.76
N ILE A 213 0.00 -8.13 -1.60
CA ILE A 213 -0.79 -7.23 -0.76
C ILE A 213 -1.55 -6.27 -1.66
N VAL A 214 -2.87 -6.26 -1.61
CA VAL A 214 -3.68 -5.41 -2.49
C VAL A 214 -4.02 -4.09 -1.82
N HIS A 215 -3.92 -3.01 -2.59
CA HIS A 215 -4.33 -1.67 -2.17
C HIS A 215 -5.71 -1.34 -2.70
N THR A 216 -6.65 -1.00 -1.81
CA THR A 216 -7.97 -0.44 -2.12
C THR A 216 -8.10 0.99 -1.59
N ILE A 217 -8.99 1.78 -2.19
CA ILE A 217 -9.30 3.14 -1.72
C ILE A 217 -10.79 3.22 -1.43
N LEU A 218 -11.14 3.54 -0.19
CA LEU A 218 -12.52 3.72 0.28
C LEU A 218 -12.93 5.19 0.11
N GLY A 219 -14.12 5.43 -0.40
CA GLY A 219 -14.70 6.75 -0.61
C GLY A 219 -14.31 7.39 -1.94
N LEU A 220 -14.04 6.60 -2.97
CA LEU A 220 -13.86 7.10 -4.34
C LEU A 220 -15.14 7.77 -4.83
N PRO A 221 -15.03 8.91 -5.54
CA PRO A 221 -16.22 9.61 -6.06
C PRO A 221 -17.03 8.72 -6.99
N GLY A 222 -18.34 8.65 -6.74
CA GLY A 222 -19.27 7.85 -7.54
C GLY A 222 -19.50 6.43 -7.00
N GLU A 223 -18.71 5.95 -6.05
CA GLU A 223 -18.95 4.66 -5.40
C GLU A 223 -19.88 4.78 -4.19
N SER A 224 -20.85 3.88 -4.14
CA SER A 224 -21.67 3.61 -2.96
C SER A 224 -20.94 2.71 -1.96
N GLU A 225 -21.52 2.54 -0.77
CA GLU A 225 -20.99 1.55 0.20
C GLU A 225 -21.05 0.12 -0.36
N ASP A 226 -22.07 -0.21 -1.15
CA ASP A 226 -22.22 -1.55 -1.72
C ASP A 226 -21.16 -1.82 -2.78
N ASP A 227 -20.79 -0.85 -3.60
CA ASP A 227 -19.69 -0.96 -4.57
C ASP A 227 -18.36 -1.23 -3.87
N ILE A 228 -18.12 -0.52 -2.75
CA ILE A 228 -16.91 -0.73 -1.94
C ILE A 228 -16.91 -2.14 -1.34
N LEU A 229 -18.04 -2.60 -0.81
CA LEU A 229 -18.15 -3.95 -0.25
C LEU A 229 -18.03 -5.03 -1.35
N GLU A 230 -18.54 -4.80 -2.55
CA GLU A 230 -18.37 -5.70 -3.69
C GLU A 230 -16.88 -5.88 -4.03
N THR A 231 -16.13 -4.78 -4.09
CA THR A 231 -14.66 -4.84 -4.25
C THR A 231 -14.00 -5.74 -3.19
N HIS A 232 -14.43 -5.65 -1.94
CA HIS A 232 -13.85 -6.45 -0.86
C HIS A 232 -14.33 -7.90 -0.86
N ARG A 233 -15.59 -8.19 -1.28
CA ARG A 233 -16.07 -9.56 -1.51
C ARG A 233 -15.29 -10.24 -2.63
N PHE A 234 -15.04 -9.53 -3.74
CA PHE A 234 -14.19 -10.02 -4.82
C PHE A 234 -12.79 -10.37 -4.30
N LEU A 235 -12.14 -9.47 -3.56
CA LEU A 235 -10.80 -9.70 -3.03
C LEU A 235 -10.75 -10.80 -1.97
N ALA A 236 -11.83 -11.03 -1.24
CA ALA A 236 -11.94 -12.10 -0.24
C ALA A 236 -11.81 -13.50 -0.86
N GLN A 237 -12.08 -13.66 -2.16
CA GLN A 237 -11.97 -14.91 -2.92
C GLN A 237 -10.66 -15.03 -3.71
N GLN A 238 -9.83 -13.98 -3.69
CA GLN A 238 -8.56 -13.99 -4.44
C GLN A 238 -7.42 -14.57 -3.60
N PRO A 239 -6.38 -15.16 -4.25
CA PRO A 239 -5.21 -15.69 -3.56
C PRO A 239 -4.25 -14.57 -3.14
N ILE A 240 -4.70 -13.69 -2.25
CA ILE A 240 -3.89 -12.60 -1.70
C ILE A 240 -3.58 -12.84 -0.23
N GLN A 241 -2.38 -12.48 0.20
CA GLN A 241 -1.92 -12.64 1.58
C GLN A 241 -2.30 -11.49 2.46
N GLY A 242 -2.46 -10.30 1.89
CA GLY A 242 -2.80 -9.13 2.69
C GLY A 242 -3.50 -8.01 1.92
N ILE A 243 -4.02 -7.08 2.69
CA ILE A 243 -4.75 -5.94 2.14
C ILE A 243 -4.40 -4.64 2.87
N LYS A 244 -4.41 -3.53 2.14
CA LYS A 244 -4.39 -2.17 2.67
C LYS A 244 -5.70 -1.48 2.32
N LEU A 245 -6.51 -1.22 3.34
CA LEU A 245 -7.72 -0.42 3.21
C LEU A 245 -7.34 1.04 3.43
N GLN A 246 -7.40 1.84 2.38
CA GLN A 246 -6.96 3.24 2.43
C GLN A 246 -8.16 4.18 2.30
N LEU A 247 -8.17 5.25 3.09
CA LEU A 247 -9.10 6.35 2.92
C LEU A 247 -8.67 7.20 1.72
N LEU A 248 -9.63 7.61 0.90
CA LEU A 248 -9.38 8.64 -0.09
C LEU A 248 -8.94 9.94 0.56
N HIS A 249 -7.84 10.50 0.07
CA HIS A 249 -7.38 11.84 0.45
C HIS A 249 -7.45 12.79 -0.75
N VAL A 250 -8.07 13.92 -0.56
CA VAL A 250 -7.98 15.05 -1.49
C VAL A 250 -6.76 15.88 -1.11
N LEU A 251 -5.74 15.86 -1.97
CA LEU A 251 -4.47 16.52 -1.73
C LEU A 251 -4.32 17.74 -2.64
N ARG A 252 -3.89 18.85 -2.09
CA ARG A 252 -3.66 20.09 -2.83
C ARG A 252 -2.69 19.87 -4.00
N GLY A 253 -3.03 20.42 -5.16
CA GLY A 253 -2.24 20.30 -6.38
C GLY A 253 -2.53 19.02 -7.19
N THR A 254 -3.49 18.19 -6.77
CA THR A 254 -3.99 17.07 -7.57
C THR A 254 -5.21 17.47 -8.40
N ASP A 255 -5.50 16.72 -9.46
CA ASP A 255 -6.70 16.94 -10.25
C ASP A 255 -7.97 16.68 -9.44
N LEU A 256 -7.91 15.78 -8.46
CA LEU A 256 -9.00 15.53 -7.53
C LEU A 256 -9.29 16.75 -6.65
N ASP A 257 -8.28 17.50 -6.21
CA ASP A 257 -8.46 18.75 -5.46
C ASP A 257 -9.13 19.83 -6.33
N VAL A 258 -8.71 19.94 -7.59
CA VAL A 258 -9.33 20.86 -8.54
C VAL A 258 -10.80 20.50 -8.76
N LEU A 259 -11.11 19.21 -8.94
CA LEU A 259 -12.48 18.73 -9.09
C LEU A 259 -13.30 19.00 -7.83
N TYR A 260 -12.78 18.67 -6.66
CA TYR A 260 -13.46 18.84 -5.37
C TYR A 260 -13.81 20.31 -5.11
N ARG A 261 -12.90 21.24 -5.42
CA ARG A 261 -13.18 22.68 -5.28
C ARG A 261 -14.23 23.21 -6.23
N ARG A 262 -14.30 22.66 -7.44
CA ARG A 262 -15.28 23.08 -8.47
C ARG A 262 -16.65 22.45 -8.27
N ARG A 263 -16.68 21.17 -7.93
CA ARG A 263 -17.87 20.37 -7.73
C ARG A 263 -17.65 19.43 -6.56
N PRO A 264 -17.94 19.85 -5.32
CA PRO A 264 -17.78 19.01 -4.14
C PRO A 264 -18.54 17.70 -4.28
N PHE A 265 -17.91 16.61 -3.92
CA PHE A 265 -18.49 15.28 -3.78
C PHE A 265 -18.43 14.84 -2.32
N HIS A 266 -19.17 13.80 -1.97
CA HIS A 266 -19.21 13.30 -0.60
C HIS A 266 -17.82 12.85 -0.13
N ILE A 267 -17.40 13.35 1.01
CA ILE A 267 -16.18 12.91 1.73
C ILE A 267 -16.65 12.24 3.00
N LEU A 268 -16.25 10.99 3.19
CA LEU A 268 -16.64 10.20 4.37
C LEU A 268 -16.32 10.94 5.67
N ALA A 269 -17.31 11.08 6.54
CA ALA A 269 -17.08 11.48 7.92
C ALA A 269 -16.33 10.37 8.68
N GLN A 270 -15.65 10.71 9.77
CA GLN A 270 -14.85 9.75 10.54
C GLN A 270 -15.66 8.52 10.99
N LYS A 271 -16.93 8.72 11.36
CA LYS A 271 -17.81 7.64 11.79
C LYS A 271 -18.23 6.77 10.61
N GLU A 272 -18.62 7.36 9.49
CA GLU A 272 -18.94 6.63 8.25
C GLU A 272 -17.76 5.75 7.80
N TYR A 273 -16.55 6.32 7.82
CA TYR A 273 -15.34 5.57 7.50
C TYR A 273 -15.10 4.40 8.47
N ALA A 274 -15.25 4.63 9.78
CA ALA A 274 -15.09 3.58 10.78
C ALA A 274 -16.11 2.46 10.61
N ASP A 275 -17.36 2.80 10.30
CA ASP A 275 -18.42 1.82 10.03
C ASP A 275 -18.15 1.02 8.76
N LEU A 276 -17.75 1.68 7.69
CA LEU A 276 -17.46 1.06 6.41
C LEU A 276 -16.24 0.12 6.48
N ILE A 277 -15.14 0.56 7.12
CA ILE A 277 -13.94 -0.27 7.24
C ILE A 277 -14.19 -1.55 8.02
N ILE A 278 -15.04 -1.50 9.04
CA ILE A 278 -15.44 -2.68 9.82
C ILE A 278 -16.23 -3.64 8.94
N ARG A 279 -17.21 -3.15 8.19
CA ARG A 279 -17.98 -3.98 7.24
C ARG A 279 -17.06 -4.64 6.20
N CYS A 280 -16.06 -3.92 5.69
CA CYS A 280 -15.06 -4.51 4.81
C CYS A 280 -14.28 -5.63 5.50
N ILE A 281 -13.83 -5.42 6.74
CA ILE A 281 -13.04 -6.40 7.48
C ILE A 281 -13.86 -7.64 7.88
N GLU A 282 -15.14 -7.49 8.19
CA GLU A 282 -16.05 -8.59 8.53
C GLU A 282 -16.16 -9.63 7.40
N ILE A 283 -16.04 -9.21 6.14
CA ILE A 283 -16.17 -10.09 4.97
C ILE A 283 -14.83 -10.65 4.45
N LEU A 284 -13.70 -10.19 4.98
CA LEU A 284 -12.37 -10.69 4.58
C LEU A 284 -12.01 -11.99 5.31
N PRO A 285 -11.29 -12.94 4.66
CA PRO A 285 -10.86 -14.18 5.30
C PRO A 285 -10.10 -13.94 6.60
N PRO A 286 -10.29 -14.73 7.65
CA PRO A 286 -9.58 -14.58 8.94
C PRO A 286 -8.06 -14.66 8.84
N LYS A 287 -7.53 -15.35 7.81
CA LYS A 287 -6.09 -15.50 7.55
C LYS A 287 -5.45 -14.36 6.75
N MET A 288 -6.27 -13.49 6.14
CA MET A 288 -5.76 -12.37 5.35
C MET A 288 -5.17 -11.30 6.27
N VAL A 289 -3.94 -10.90 6.03
CA VAL A 289 -3.24 -9.93 6.88
C VAL A 289 -3.72 -8.50 6.57
N ILE A 290 -4.20 -7.81 7.58
CA ILE A 290 -4.58 -6.40 7.46
C ILE A 290 -3.35 -5.52 7.66
N HIS A 291 -2.78 -5.04 6.55
CA HIS A 291 -1.57 -4.22 6.57
C HIS A 291 -1.84 -2.78 7.01
N ARG A 292 -3.03 -2.25 6.69
CA ARG A 292 -3.42 -0.87 7.01
C ARG A 292 -4.94 -0.74 7.01
N ILE A 293 -5.44 0.03 7.98
CA ILE A 293 -6.87 0.38 8.10
C ILE A 293 -7.11 1.89 8.11
N THR A 294 -6.09 2.70 7.82
CA THR A 294 -6.19 4.16 7.68
C THR A 294 -5.21 4.63 6.62
N GLY A 295 -5.53 5.74 5.94
CA GLY A 295 -4.55 6.46 5.13
C GLY A 295 -3.72 7.44 5.99
N ASP A 296 -2.52 7.77 5.54
CA ASP A 296 -1.72 8.87 6.05
C ASP A 296 -1.57 9.89 4.91
N GLY A 297 -2.36 10.95 4.92
CA GLY A 297 -2.19 12.08 3.99
C GLY A 297 -1.13 13.05 4.51
N PRO A 298 -0.27 13.60 3.63
CA PRO A 298 0.70 14.62 4.03
C PRO A 298 -0.03 15.89 4.49
N LYS A 299 0.08 16.19 5.79
CA LYS A 299 -0.72 17.23 6.48
C LYS A 299 -0.62 18.62 5.83
N ASN A 300 0.51 18.94 5.26
CA ASN A 300 0.79 20.24 4.63
C ASN A 300 0.04 20.46 3.31
N ILE A 301 -0.43 19.41 2.66
CA ILE A 301 -1.19 19.47 1.40
C ILE A 301 -2.56 18.79 1.49
N LEU A 302 -2.96 18.30 2.66
CA LEU A 302 -4.28 17.68 2.84
C LEU A 302 -5.40 18.71 2.77
N THR A 303 -6.30 18.56 1.79
CA THR A 303 -7.53 19.37 1.64
C THR A 303 -8.69 18.71 2.38
N ALA A 304 -8.89 17.39 2.20
CA ALA A 304 -9.98 16.61 2.81
C ALA A 304 -9.65 15.12 2.86
N PRO A 305 -10.20 14.37 3.83
CA PRO A 305 -10.86 14.85 5.03
C PRO A 305 -9.85 15.26 6.12
N LEU A 306 -10.03 16.41 6.72
CA LEU A 306 -9.06 16.95 7.71
C LEU A 306 -8.94 16.09 8.98
N TRP A 307 -10.01 15.38 9.38
CA TRP A 307 -10.00 14.50 10.54
C TRP A 307 -8.98 13.34 10.40
N SER A 308 -8.64 12.94 9.19
CA SER A 308 -7.66 11.86 8.94
C SER A 308 -6.24 12.21 9.40
N SER A 309 -5.93 13.49 9.58
CA SER A 309 -4.65 13.96 10.14
C SER A 309 -4.44 13.56 11.62
N HIS A 310 -5.49 13.13 12.33
CA HIS A 310 -5.47 12.69 13.72
C HIS A 310 -5.50 11.17 13.84
N LYS A 311 -4.52 10.48 13.23
CA LYS A 311 -4.47 9.01 13.11
C LYS A 311 -4.80 8.24 14.38
N LYS A 312 -4.29 8.69 15.55
CA LYS A 312 -4.57 8.02 16.84
C LYS A 312 -6.06 8.04 17.18
N GLN A 313 -6.73 9.17 16.93
CA GLN A 313 -8.17 9.30 17.17
C GLN A 313 -8.96 8.40 16.20
N VAL A 314 -8.59 8.36 14.92
CA VAL A 314 -9.22 7.48 13.93
C VAL A 314 -9.12 6.02 14.34
N LEU A 315 -7.93 5.55 14.71
CA LEU A 315 -7.72 4.19 15.18
C LEU A 315 -8.53 3.87 16.44
N ASN A 316 -8.59 4.81 17.40
CA ASN A 316 -9.40 4.65 18.62
C ASN A 316 -10.89 4.53 18.28
N THR A 317 -11.40 5.34 17.36
CA THR A 317 -12.80 5.26 16.88
C THR A 317 -13.07 3.89 16.25
N ILE A 318 -12.22 3.42 15.35
CA ILE A 318 -12.38 2.10 14.70
C ILE A 318 -12.38 0.97 15.73
N HIS A 319 -11.40 0.95 16.65
CA HIS A 319 -11.33 -0.08 17.69
C HIS A 319 -12.51 -0.02 18.68
N HIS A 320 -12.96 1.18 19.04
CA HIS A 320 -14.17 1.36 19.87
C HIS A 320 -15.39 0.79 19.16
N THR A 321 -15.56 1.06 17.86
CA THR A 321 -16.70 0.56 17.08
C THR A 321 -16.67 -0.96 16.95
N PHE A 322 -15.50 -1.58 16.74
CA PHE A 322 -15.36 -3.05 16.78
C PHE A 322 -15.84 -3.63 18.12
N LYS A 323 -15.38 -3.01 19.23
CA LYS A 323 -15.75 -3.43 20.57
C LYS A 323 -17.26 -3.28 20.83
N THR A 324 -17.83 -2.14 20.48
CA THR A 324 -19.26 -1.85 20.70
C THR A 324 -20.17 -2.79 19.90
N ARG A 325 -19.75 -3.17 18.68
CA ARG A 325 -20.49 -4.12 17.84
C ARG A 325 -20.17 -5.58 18.13
N ALA A 326 -19.20 -5.84 19.02
CA ALA A 326 -18.69 -7.19 19.32
C ALA A 326 -18.41 -7.99 18.04
N THR A 327 -17.73 -7.37 17.06
CA THR A 327 -17.49 -7.91 15.71
C THR A 327 -16.00 -8.07 15.43
N TRP A 328 -15.65 -8.89 14.42
CA TRP A 328 -14.28 -9.26 14.11
C TRP A 328 -14.10 -9.60 12.63
N GLN A 329 -12.85 -9.70 12.19
CA GLN A 329 -12.50 -10.11 10.83
C GLN A 329 -13.03 -11.51 10.50
N GLY A 330 -13.69 -11.63 9.36
CA GLY A 330 -14.18 -12.89 8.85
C GLY A 330 -15.49 -13.36 9.48
N ARG A 331 -16.14 -12.55 10.32
CA ARG A 331 -17.45 -12.88 10.91
C ARG A 331 -18.52 -13.17 9.83
N LEU A 332 -18.45 -12.45 8.73
CA LEU A 332 -19.37 -12.54 7.59
C LEU A 332 -18.70 -13.11 6.33
N TYR A 333 -17.47 -13.65 6.46
CA TYR A 333 -16.78 -14.27 5.34
C TYR A 333 -17.44 -15.61 4.98
N THR A 334 -17.78 -15.77 3.70
CA THR A 334 -18.25 -17.03 3.12
C THR A 334 -17.27 -17.44 2.03
N PRO A 335 -16.53 -18.54 2.18
CA PRO A 335 -15.72 -19.08 1.09
C PRO A 335 -16.62 -19.55 -0.05
N LEU A 336 -16.14 -19.41 -1.30
CA LEU A 336 -16.78 -19.98 -2.49
C LEU A 336 -16.61 -21.49 -2.51
#